data_c736d4ca71b35cafb5eac39be40cdb38
#
_entry.id   c736d4ca71b35cafb5eac39be40cdb38
#
_cell.length_a   1.000
_cell.length_b   1.000
_cell.length_c   1.000
_cell.angle_alpha   90.00
_cell.angle_beta   90.00
_cell.angle_gamma   90.00
#
_symmetry.space_group_name_H-M   'P 1'
#
loop_
_entity.id
_entity.type
_entity.pdbx_description
1 polymer ?
#
loop_
_entity_poly.entity_id
_entity_poly.type
_entity_poly.pdbx_seq_one_letter_code
_entity_poly.pdbx_strand_id
1 'polypeptide(L)'
;MLKSALRTGLLVTGFSLTTVSMPLSANSEVDPWEGFNRPVFNFNEGVDRYALKPLTQGYRYVTPDLAEEGVSNFFDNLSDVRNLINNLLQFKFEAAGQSFARFTFNSTFGLFGLIDVATPMGIESHPEDFGQTLGYWGVPSGPYLVLPFFGPSNPRDGVSILADAAVDPLRQVGDTSDRNAFHGLRLVDTRSRLLQAEQIISGDKYSFIRDAYMQRREYQVNDSAVDVNYDTDF
;
A
#
# COMPACT_ATOMS: atom_id res chain seq x y z
N MET A 1 12.03 -1.99 -71.20
CA MET A 1 13.07 -2.02 -70.17
C MET A 1 12.37 -2.19 -68.84
N LEU A 2 12.69 -3.25 -68.11
CA LEU A 2 11.95 -3.91 -67.07
C LEU A 2 11.75 -3.05 -65.81
N LYS A 3 10.50 -2.97 -65.30
CA LYS A 3 10.15 -2.54 -63.94
C LYS A 3 10.00 -3.79 -63.09
N SER A 4 10.89 -4.00 -62.12
CA SER A 4 10.75 -5.03 -61.09
C SER A 4 10.00 -4.45 -59.90
N ALA A 5 8.82 -5.01 -59.59
CA ALA A 5 8.02 -4.68 -58.41
C ALA A 5 8.48 -5.53 -57.21
N LEU A 6 9.02 -4.88 -56.18
CA LEU A 6 9.22 -5.53 -54.86
C LEU A 6 7.85 -5.65 -54.16
N ARG A 7 7.42 -6.87 -53.92
CA ARG A 7 6.31 -7.18 -53.01
C ARG A 7 6.85 -7.38 -51.61
N THR A 8 6.60 -6.41 -50.72
CA THR A 8 6.86 -6.53 -49.30
C THR A 8 5.72 -7.33 -48.65
N GLY A 9 5.97 -8.58 -48.29
CA GLY A 9 5.02 -9.40 -47.56
C GLY A 9 4.96 -8.97 -46.07
N LEU A 10 3.81 -8.50 -45.61
CA LEU A 10 3.53 -8.20 -44.22
C LEU A 10 3.19 -9.52 -43.51
N LEU A 11 4.10 -10.06 -42.71
CA LEU A 11 3.83 -11.18 -41.82
C LEU A 11 3.04 -10.66 -40.59
N VAL A 12 1.73 -10.86 -40.59
CA VAL A 12 0.87 -10.67 -39.44
C VAL A 12 1.01 -11.91 -38.57
N THR A 13 1.85 -11.85 -37.53
CA THR A 13 1.90 -12.86 -36.48
C THR A 13 0.65 -12.69 -35.62
N GLY A 14 -0.31 -13.57 -35.80
CA GLY A 14 -1.51 -13.67 -34.98
C GLY A 14 -1.14 -14.08 -33.54
N PHE A 15 -1.35 -13.17 -32.61
CA PHE A 15 -1.25 -13.45 -31.17
C PHE A 15 -2.53 -14.17 -30.76
N SER A 16 -2.46 -15.52 -30.65
CA SER A 16 -3.58 -16.32 -30.16
C SER A 16 -3.74 -16.06 -28.66
N LEU A 17 -4.76 -15.28 -28.26
CA LEU A 17 -5.22 -15.23 -26.88
C LEU A 17 -5.83 -16.60 -26.51
N THR A 18 -5.08 -17.43 -25.83
CA THR A 18 -5.62 -18.59 -25.13
C THR A 18 -6.41 -18.09 -23.93
N THR A 19 -7.74 -18.15 -24.03
CA THR A 19 -8.62 -17.94 -22.86
C THR A 19 -8.45 -19.11 -21.92
N VAL A 20 -7.69 -18.88 -20.82
CA VAL A 20 -7.63 -19.84 -19.72
C VAL A 20 -8.97 -19.77 -19.00
N SER A 21 -9.83 -20.76 -19.24
CA SER A 21 -11.06 -20.95 -18.46
C SER A 21 -10.68 -21.45 -17.07
N MET A 22 -10.68 -20.55 -16.07
CA MET A 22 -10.52 -20.93 -14.67
C MET A 22 -11.82 -21.56 -14.13
N PRO A 23 -11.75 -22.65 -13.35
CA PRO A 23 -12.95 -23.21 -12.72
C PRO A 23 -13.49 -22.23 -11.70
N LEU A 24 -14.76 -21.86 -11.84
CA LEU A 24 -15.51 -21.02 -10.92
C LEU A 24 -15.79 -21.83 -9.64
N SER A 25 -15.04 -21.58 -8.57
CA SER A 25 -15.26 -22.22 -7.27
C SER A 25 -16.30 -21.43 -6.45
N ALA A 26 -17.03 -22.09 -5.56
CA ALA A 26 -18.15 -21.54 -4.79
C ALA A 26 -17.81 -20.36 -3.83
N ASN A 27 -16.56 -19.90 -3.80
CA ASN A 27 -16.09 -18.69 -3.08
C ASN A 27 -16.05 -17.44 -4.00
N SER A 28 -16.69 -17.53 -5.17
CA SER A 28 -16.53 -16.61 -6.29
C SER A 28 -17.13 -15.20 -6.08
N GLU A 29 -17.98 -15.00 -5.07
CA GLU A 29 -18.55 -13.67 -4.79
C GLU A 29 -17.58 -12.77 -4.04
N VAL A 30 -16.76 -13.33 -3.15
CA VAL A 30 -15.82 -12.55 -2.32
C VAL A 30 -14.45 -12.37 -3.01
N ASP A 31 -13.97 -13.39 -3.71
CA ASP A 31 -12.67 -13.39 -4.38
C ASP A 31 -12.74 -14.13 -5.73
N PRO A 32 -13.25 -13.47 -6.77
CA PRO A 32 -13.37 -14.07 -8.11
C PRO A 32 -12.01 -14.39 -8.74
N TRP A 33 -10.91 -13.82 -8.24
CA TRP A 33 -9.56 -14.02 -8.75
C TRP A 33 -8.67 -14.88 -7.84
N GLU A 34 -9.26 -15.67 -6.93
CA GLU A 34 -8.50 -16.52 -5.99
C GLU A 34 -7.46 -17.40 -6.69
N GLY A 35 -7.81 -17.93 -7.89
CA GLY A 35 -6.89 -18.75 -8.69
C GLY A 35 -5.62 -18.03 -9.15
N PHE A 36 -5.66 -16.71 -9.29
CA PHE A 36 -4.52 -15.85 -9.53
C PHE A 36 -3.91 -15.33 -8.20
N ASN A 37 -4.75 -14.91 -7.29
CA ASN A 37 -4.33 -14.25 -6.05
C ASN A 37 -3.53 -15.18 -5.14
N ARG A 38 -3.93 -16.45 -4.95
CA ARG A 38 -3.19 -17.40 -4.10
C ARG A 38 -1.78 -17.71 -4.58
N PRO A 39 -1.51 -18.02 -5.86
CA PRO A 39 -0.15 -18.15 -6.36
C PRO A 39 0.72 -16.91 -6.12
N VAL A 40 0.19 -15.72 -6.37
CA VAL A 40 0.93 -14.46 -6.14
C VAL A 40 1.15 -14.23 -4.64
N PHE A 41 0.16 -14.52 -3.81
CA PHE A 41 0.32 -14.47 -2.36
C PHE A 41 1.42 -15.42 -1.87
N ASN A 42 1.43 -16.66 -2.34
CA ASN A 42 2.45 -17.64 -1.99
C ASN A 42 3.85 -17.22 -2.45
N PHE A 43 3.95 -16.59 -3.62
CA PHE A 43 5.20 -15.97 -4.09
C PHE A 43 5.66 -14.87 -3.13
N ASN A 44 4.78 -13.94 -2.77
CA ASN A 44 5.09 -12.85 -1.82
C ASN A 44 5.50 -13.40 -0.44
N GLU A 45 4.81 -14.43 0.07
CA GLU A 45 5.16 -15.13 1.30
C GLU A 45 6.54 -15.80 1.21
N GLY A 46 6.89 -16.35 0.05
CA GLY A 46 8.24 -16.87 -0.20
C GLY A 46 9.30 -15.78 -0.12
N VAL A 47 9.07 -14.65 -0.79
CA VAL A 47 9.97 -13.48 -0.74
C VAL A 47 10.10 -12.95 0.70
N ASP A 48 8.99 -12.82 1.41
CA ASP A 48 9.02 -12.37 2.81
C ASP A 48 9.83 -13.35 3.69
N ARG A 49 9.50 -14.64 3.64
CA ARG A 49 10.12 -15.67 4.48
C ARG A 49 11.63 -15.79 4.29
N TYR A 50 12.10 -15.73 3.04
CA TYR A 50 13.51 -16.02 2.71
C TYR A 50 14.39 -14.77 2.58
N ALA A 51 13.79 -13.59 2.38
CA ALA A 51 14.53 -12.35 2.22
C ALA A 51 14.13 -11.28 3.23
N LEU A 52 12.87 -10.81 3.21
CA LEU A 52 12.48 -9.62 3.96
C LEU A 52 12.43 -9.87 5.47
N LYS A 53 11.86 -10.98 5.92
CA LYS A 53 11.76 -11.32 7.35
C LYS A 53 13.14 -11.52 8.03
N PRO A 54 14.10 -12.28 7.46
CA PRO A 54 15.46 -12.35 8.00
C PRO A 54 16.16 -10.99 8.06
N LEU A 55 16.02 -10.18 7.00
CA LEU A 55 16.59 -8.82 6.96
C LEU A 55 15.99 -7.94 8.06
N THR A 56 14.68 -7.98 8.25
CA THR A 56 13.97 -7.23 9.28
C THR A 56 14.35 -7.69 10.70
N GLN A 57 14.52 -8.99 10.91
CA GLN A 57 14.97 -9.53 12.18
C GLN A 57 16.42 -9.09 12.49
N GLY A 58 17.30 -9.09 11.48
CA GLY A 58 18.65 -8.55 11.59
C GLY A 58 18.65 -7.05 11.92
N TYR A 59 17.82 -6.27 11.25
CA TYR A 59 17.64 -4.84 11.54
C TYR A 59 17.24 -4.60 13.00
N ARG A 60 16.20 -5.28 13.50
CA ARG A 60 15.76 -5.17 14.90
C ARG A 60 16.81 -5.66 15.92
N TYR A 61 17.63 -6.63 15.54
CA TYR A 61 18.68 -7.12 16.41
C TYR A 61 19.82 -6.13 16.64
N VAL A 62 20.17 -5.36 15.60
CA VAL A 62 21.29 -4.40 15.65
C VAL A 62 20.86 -2.97 15.95
N THR A 63 19.58 -2.63 15.79
CA THR A 63 19.06 -1.27 15.96
C THR A 63 18.44 -1.13 17.35
N PRO A 64 18.89 -0.20 18.18
CA PRO A 64 18.24 0.11 19.46
C PRO A 64 16.81 0.63 19.25
N ASP A 65 15.90 0.34 20.19
CA ASP A 65 14.48 0.70 20.10
C ASP A 65 14.26 2.19 19.78
N LEU A 66 15.02 3.07 20.43
CA LEU A 66 14.95 4.53 20.18
C LEU A 66 15.31 4.89 18.72
N ALA A 67 16.27 4.18 18.12
CA ALA A 67 16.66 4.43 16.73
C ALA A 67 15.61 3.82 15.76
N GLU A 68 15.03 2.66 16.09
CA GLU A 68 13.91 2.07 15.34
C GLU A 68 12.71 3.03 15.36
N GLU A 69 12.36 3.56 16.53
CA GLU A 69 11.30 4.58 16.67
C GLU A 69 11.61 5.84 15.84
N GLY A 70 12.84 6.32 15.87
CA GLY A 70 13.24 7.48 15.08
C GLY A 70 13.11 7.25 13.57
N VAL A 71 13.49 6.07 13.08
CA VAL A 71 13.30 5.69 11.67
C VAL A 71 11.81 5.64 11.31
N SER A 72 11.00 5.07 12.19
CA SER A 72 9.54 5.01 12.04
C SER A 72 8.93 6.41 11.97
N ASN A 73 9.27 7.29 12.91
CA ASN A 73 8.79 8.67 12.95
C ASN A 73 9.19 9.46 11.69
N PHE A 74 10.42 9.26 11.20
CA PHE A 74 10.89 9.88 9.96
C PHE A 74 10.02 9.50 8.76
N PHE A 75 9.70 8.22 8.57
CA PHE A 75 8.86 7.80 7.46
C PHE A 75 7.40 8.19 7.64
N ASP A 76 6.90 8.23 8.87
CA ASP A 76 5.55 8.71 9.17
C ASP A 76 5.44 10.22 8.88
N ASN A 77 6.46 11.01 9.24
CA ASN A 77 6.54 12.44 8.91
C ASN A 77 6.56 12.69 7.39
N LEU A 78 7.29 11.88 6.61
CA LEU A 78 7.23 11.97 5.15
C LEU A 78 5.85 11.58 4.61
N SER A 79 5.17 10.65 5.25
CA SER A 79 3.81 10.24 4.88
C SER A 79 2.77 11.34 5.12
N ASP A 80 3.02 12.26 6.08
CA ASP A 80 2.13 13.39 6.33
C ASP A 80 1.99 14.33 5.12
N VAL A 81 2.99 14.38 4.22
CA VAL A 81 2.86 15.11 2.93
C VAL A 81 1.78 14.48 2.05
N ARG A 82 1.76 13.15 1.93
CA ARG A 82 0.73 12.42 1.19
C ARG A 82 -0.64 12.57 1.88
N ASN A 83 -0.67 12.44 3.21
CA ASN A 83 -1.87 12.61 4.02
C ASN A 83 -2.47 14.00 3.81
N LEU A 84 -1.67 15.06 3.86
CA LEU A 84 -2.08 16.43 3.56
C LEU A 84 -2.77 16.55 2.20
N ILE A 85 -2.13 16.05 1.15
CA ILE A 85 -2.64 16.14 -0.22
C ILE A 85 -3.98 15.41 -0.35
N ASN A 86 -4.07 14.17 0.18
CA ASN A 86 -5.28 13.37 0.08
C ASN A 86 -6.42 13.94 0.95
N ASN A 87 -6.15 14.45 2.15
CA ASN A 87 -7.13 15.15 2.96
C ASN A 87 -7.67 16.41 2.25
N LEU A 88 -6.81 17.19 1.56
CA LEU A 88 -7.26 18.32 0.76
C LEU A 88 -8.15 17.89 -0.40
N LEU A 89 -7.80 16.81 -1.11
CA LEU A 89 -8.59 16.26 -2.22
C LEU A 89 -9.95 15.72 -1.77
N GLN A 90 -10.06 15.36 -0.50
CA GLN A 90 -11.30 14.90 0.13
C GLN A 90 -12.06 16.02 0.84
N PHE A 91 -11.60 17.28 0.74
CA PHE A 91 -12.17 18.46 1.42
C PHE A 91 -12.15 18.37 2.95
N LYS A 92 -11.32 17.52 3.55
CA LYS A 92 -11.10 17.36 4.98
C LYS A 92 -10.07 18.40 5.47
N PHE A 93 -10.45 19.67 5.49
CA PHE A 93 -9.50 20.78 5.72
C PHE A 93 -8.86 20.77 7.11
N GLU A 94 -9.59 20.31 8.14
CA GLU A 94 -9.05 20.19 9.49
C GLU A 94 -7.95 19.11 9.53
N ALA A 95 -8.21 17.92 9.03
CA ALA A 95 -7.24 16.81 8.94
C ALA A 95 -6.04 17.20 8.07
N ALA A 96 -6.28 17.92 6.96
CA ALA A 96 -5.21 18.48 6.13
C ALA A 96 -4.35 19.49 6.91
N GLY A 97 -4.97 20.39 7.68
CA GLY A 97 -4.27 21.34 8.55
C GLY A 97 -3.45 20.64 9.62
N GLN A 98 -3.96 19.59 10.23
CA GLN A 98 -3.21 18.77 11.20
C GLN A 98 -2.05 18.03 10.54
N SER A 99 -2.23 17.41 9.37
CA SER A 99 -1.14 16.78 8.61
C SER A 99 -0.03 17.76 8.25
N PHE A 100 -0.38 18.99 7.83
CA PHE A 100 0.58 20.05 7.56
C PHE A 100 1.33 20.48 8.83
N ALA A 101 0.62 20.65 9.94
CA ALA A 101 1.21 21.01 11.22
C ALA A 101 2.18 19.92 11.71
N ARG A 102 1.78 18.63 11.65
CA ARG A 102 2.65 17.51 12.01
C ARG A 102 3.92 17.51 11.19
N PHE A 103 3.81 17.56 9.86
CA PHE A 103 4.98 17.63 8.99
C PHE A 103 5.89 18.80 9.35
N THR A 104 5.35 19.98 9.58
CA THR A 104 6.11 21.21 9.90
C THR A 104 6.80 21.11 11.25
N PHE A 105 6.07 20.73 12.30
CA PHE A 105 6.64 20.65 13.66
C PHE A 105 7.65 19.52 13.79
N ASN A 106 7.34 18.33 13.28
CA ASN A 106 8.25 17.20 13.35
C ASN A 106 9.51 17.43 12.49
N SER A 107 9.39 18.06 11.32
CA SER A 107 10.57 18.40 10.50
C SER A 107 11.44 19.48 11.14
N THR A 108 10.85 20.49 11.80
CA THR A 108 11.57 21.66 12.33
C THR A 108 12.11 21.39 13.73
N PHE A 109 11.27 20.89 14.63
CA PHE A 109 11.62 20.68 16.04
C PHE A 109 11.93 19.22 16.38
N GLY A 110 11.50 18.29 15.54
CA GLY A 110 11.72 16.85 15.68
C GLY A 110 12.92 16.32 14.89
N LEU A 111 13.95 17.12 14.62
CA LEU A 111 15.17 16.71 13.92
C LEU A 111 14.85 16.03 12.56
N PHE A 112 14.21 16.76 11.66
CA PHE A 112 13.76 16.25 10.35
C PHE A 112 12.76 15.08 10.43
N GLY A 113 11.99 15.01 11.51
CA GLY A 113 10.97 13.99 11.71
C GLY A 113 11.44 12.75 12.48
N LEU A 114 12.66 12.69 12.97
CA LEU A 114 13.15 11.59 13.81
C LEU A 114 12.45 11.55 15.17
N ILE A 115 11.95 12.66 15.64
CA ILE A 115 11.22 12.80 16.91
C ILE A 115 9.81 13.31 16.60
N ASP A 116 8.79 12.56 17.03
CA ASP A 116 7.40 13.02 16.93
C ASP A 116 7.11 14.01 18.07
N VAL A 117 7.18 15.31 17.78
CA VAL A 117 6.80 16.37 18.71
C VAL A 117 5.35 16.79 18.56
N ALA A 118 4.71 16.44 17.45
CA ALA A 118 3.33 16.81 17.15
C ALA A 118 2.31 16.03 18.00
N THR A 119 2.52 14.73 18.20
CA THR A 119 1.63 13.90 19.01
C THR A 119 1.51 14.38 20.47
N PRO A 120 2.60 14.70 21.20
CA PRO A 120 2.50 15.30 22.54
C PRO A 120 1.82 16.67 22.56
N MET A 121 1.78 17.39 21.44
CA MET A 121 1.05 18.67 21.30
C MET A 121 -0.44 18.47 21.03
N GLY A 122 -0.91 17.24 20.95
CA GLY A 122 -2.32 16.92 20.66
C GLY A 122 -2.71 17.07 19.19
N ILE A 123 -1.73 17.07 18.26
CA ILE A 123 -1.99 17.12 16.82
C ILE A 123 -2.14 15.69 16.30
N GLU A 124 -3.35 15.32 15.92
CA GLU A 124 -3.67 13.96 15.51
C GLU A 124 -3.13 13.61 14.11
N SER A 125 -2.85 12.33 13.89
CA SER A 125 -2.47 11.82 12.58
C SER A 125 -3.71 11.35 11.81
N HIS A 126 -3.83 11.77 10.55
CA HIS A 126 -4.93 11.41 9.65
C HIS A 126 -4.37 10.75 8.40
N PRO A 127 -4.05 9.44 8.47
CA PRO A 127 -3.43 8.70 7.37
C PRO A 127 -4.42 8.54 6.21
N GLU A 128 -4.05 9.09 5.07
CA GLU A 128 -4.82 9.03 3.83
C GLU A 128 -3.93 8.63 2.65
N ASP A 129 -4.56 7.98 1.67
CA ASP A 129 -3.95 7.63 0.40
C ASP A 129 -4.90 7.93 -0.78
N PHE A 130 -4.38 7.88 -1.99
CA PHE A 130 -5.17 8.20 -3.18
C PHE A 130 -6.26 7.17 -3.46
N GLY A 131 -6.13 5.92 -3.01
CA GLY A 131 -7.19 4.91 -3.08
C GLY A 131 -8.38 5.28 -2.20
N GLN A 132 -8.14 5.83 -1.00
CA GLN A 132 -9.18 6.37 -0.13
C GLN A 132 -9.84 7.59 -0.78
N THR A 133 -9.05 8.50 -1.36
CA THR A 133 -9.56 9.67 -2.10
C THR A 133 -10.48 9.25 -3.26
N LEU A 134 -10.09 8.26 -4.05
CA LEU A 134 -10.94 7.72 -5.11
C LEU A 134 -12.21 7.07 -4.54
N GLY A 135 -12.10 6.36 -3.42
CA GLY A 135 -13.26 5.80 -2.71
C GLY A 135 -14.23 6.87 -2.21
N TYR A 136 -13.71 7.92 -1.60
CA TYR A 136 -14.48 9.10 -1.19
C TYR A 136 -15.23 9.76 -2.36
N TRP A 137 -14.63 9.76 -3.55
CA TRP A 137 -15.27 10.25 -4.78
C TRP A 137 -16.23 9.25 -5.42
N GLY A 138 -16.47 8.10 -4.78
CA GLY A 138 -17.42 7.09 -5.23
C GLY A 138 -16.88 6.07 -6.23
N VAL A 139 -15.55 6.00 -6.43
CA VAL A 139 -14.95 4.95 -7.26
C VAL A 139 -14.99 3.62 -6.49
N PRO A 140 -15.64 2.57 -7.01
CA PRO A 140 -15.70 1.28 -6.35
C PRO A 140 -14.32 0.64 -6.24
N SER A 141 -14.09 -0.13 -5.16
CA SER A 141 -12.83 -0.84 -4.95
C SER A 141 -12.56 -1.89 -6.04
N GLY A 142 -13.62 -2.52 -6.54
CA GLY A 142 -13.52 -3.74 -7.33
C GLY A 142 -13.16 -4.97 -6.49
N PRO A 143 -12.93 -6.13 -7.12
CA PRO A 143 -12.62 -7.37 -6.44
C PRO A 143 -11.24 -7.34 -5.78
N TYR A 144 -11.03 -8.21 -4.80
CA TYR A 144 -9.72 -8.40 -4.17
C TYR A 144 -8.65 -8.81 -5.18
N LEU A 145 -7.46 -8.24 -5.06
CA LEU A 145 -6.31 -8.48 -5.93
C LEU A 145 -5.03 -8.55 -5.09
N VAL A 146 -4.18 -9.53 -5.37
CA VAL A 146 -2.84 -9.58 -4.79
C VAL A 146 -1.82 -9.13 -5.83
N LEU A 147 -1.08 -8.08 -5.50
CA LEU A 147 -0.02 -7.57 -6.37
C LEU A 147 1.34 -8.21 -6.01
N PRO A 148 2.14 -8.62 -7.01
CA PRO A 148 3.50 -9.08 -6.76
C PRO A 148 4.31 -8.02 -6.01
N PHE A 149 4.98 -8.40 -4.94
CA PHE A 149 5.76 -7.57 -4.02
C PHE A 149 4.98 -6.53 -3.19
N PHE A 150 3.82 -6.05 -3.66
CA PHE A 150 3.01 -5.04 -2.95
C PHE A 150 1.97 -5.67 -2.01
N GLY A 151 1.62 -6.94 -2.22
CA GLY A 151 0.67 -7.66 -1.36
C GLY A 151 -0.79 -7.36 -1.66
N PRO A 152 -1.67 -7.38 -0.63
CA PRO A 152 -3.11 -7.15 -0.73
C PRO A 152 -3.46 -5.82 -1.37
N SER A 153 -4.41 -5.82 -2.30
CA SER A 153 -4.86 -4.66 -3.05
C SER A 153 -6.27 -4.88 -3.63
N ASN A 154 -6.72 -3.97 -4.43
CA ASN A 154 -7.84 -4.04 -5.36
C ASN A 154 -7.54 -3.16 -6.57
N PRO A 155 -8.32 -3.18 -7.67
CA PRO A 155 -8.05 -2.38 -8.86
C PRO A 155 -7.94 -0.88 -8.61
N ARG A 156 -8.80 -0.30 -7.76
CA ARG A 156 -8.75 1.13 -7.39
C ARG A 156 -7.44 1.45 -6.66
N ASP A 157 -7.13 0.70 -5.61
CA ASP A 157 -5.95 0.95 -4.77
C ASP A 157 -4.65 0.62 -5.51
N GLY A 158 -4.66 -0.40 -6.38
CA GLY A 158 -3.50 -0.75 -7.21
C GLY A 158 -3.09 0.37 -8.17
N VAL A 159 -4.07 1.05 -8.80
CA VAL A 159 -3.80 2.23 -9.63
C VAL A 159 -3.34 3.42 -8.80
N SER A 160 -3.88 3.59 -7.59
CA SER A 160 -3.55 4.70 -6.70
C SER A 160 -2.10 4.70 -6.21
N ILE A 161 -1.44 3.53 -6.17
CA ILE A 161 -0.01 3.42 -5.82
C ILE A 161 0.86 4.36 -6.67
N LEU A 162 0.52 4.53 -7.95
CA LEU A 162 1.27 5.40 -8.86
C LEU A 162 1.11 6.88 -8.50
N ALA A 163 -0.10 7.28 -8.08
CA ALA A 163 -0.38 8.65 -7.66
C ALA A 163 0.31 8.95 -6.33
N ASP A 164 0.21 8.05 -5.35
CA ASP A 164 0.88 8.18 -4.05
C ASP A 164 2.41 8.23 -4.22
N ALA A 165 2.97 7.38 -5.10
CA ALA A 165 4.38 7.44 -5.43
C ALA A 165 4.79 8.76 -6.10
N ALA A 166 3.89 9.42 -6.84
CA ALA A 166 4.20 10.70 -7.48
C ALA A 166 4.38 11.85 -6.49
N VAL A 167 3.70 11.80 -5.35
CA VAL A 167 3.76 12.82 -4.29
C VAL A 167 4.72 12.45 -3.14
N ASP A 168 5.37 11.29 -3.21
CA ASP A 168 6.32 10.84 -2.19
C ASP A 168 7.55 11.76 -2.16
N PRO A 169 7.88 12.41 -1.02
CA PRO A 169 9.04 13.29 -0.91
C PRO A 169 10.38 12.60 -1.22
N LEU A 170 10.48 11.28 -1.04
CA LEU A 170 11.70 10.53 -1.40
C LEU A 170 12.06 10.63 -2.90
N ARG A 171 11.12 10.96 -3.76
CA ARG A 171 11.43 11.23 -5.18
C ARG A 171 12.34 12.42 -5.40
N GLN A 172 12.40 13.36 -4.43
CA GLN A 172 13.24 14.53 -4.50
C GLN A 172 14.71 14.23 -4.13
N VAL A 173 14.99 13.04 -3.60
CA VAL A 173 16.36 12.59 -3.35
C VAL A 173 17.05 12.39 -4.70
N GLY A 174 18.07 13.20 -4.97
CA GLY A 174 18.69 13.30 -6.29
C GLY A 174 19.49 12.07 -6.68
N ASP A 175 20.21 11.46 -5.74
CA ASP A 175 20.97 10.25 -6.01
C ASP A 175 20.06 9.01 -6.00
N THR A 176 20.18 8.18 -7.03
CA THR A 176 19.35 6.98 -7.18
C THR A 176 19.69 5.91 -6.14
N SER A 177 20.97 5.80 -5.74
CA SER A 177 21.42 4.83 -4.72
C SER A 177 20.83 5.19 -3.37
N ASP A 178 20.91 6.48 -2.97
CA ASP A 178 20.39 6.97 -1.71
C ASP A 178 18.86 6.81 -1.66
N ARG A 179 18.18 7.18 -2.74
CA ARG A 179 16.73 6.99 -2.84
C ARG A 179 16.31 5.53 -2.70
N ASN A 180 17.01 4.61 -3.35
CA ASN A 180 16.75 3.18 -3.23
C ASN A 180 17.05 2.66 -1.82
N ALA A 181 18.10 3.17 -1.16
CA ALA A 181 18.41 2.83 0.23
C ALA A 181 17.28 3.28 1.18
N PHE A 182 16.74 4.49 1.01
CA PHE A 182 15.58 4.96 1.79
C PHE A 182 14.32 4.11 1.54
N HIS A 183 14.03 3.74 0.30
CA HIS A 183 12.90 2.84 0.02
C HIS A 183 13.12 1.46 0.64
N GLY A 184 14.34 0.92 0.58
CA GLY A 184 14.69 -0.34 1.25
C GLY A 184 14.52 -0.27 2.76
N LEU A 185 15.01 0.82 3.39
CA LEU A 185 14.86 1.03 4.82
C LEU A 185 13.39 1.19 5.22
N ARG A 186 12.59 1.96 4.45
CA ARG A 186 11.13 2.08 4.67
C ARG A 186 10.44 0.70 4.61
N LEU A 187 10.81 -0.14 3.66
CA LEU A 187 10.25 -1.49 3.54
C LEU A 187 10.57 -2.35 4.77
N VAL A 188 11.82 -2.31 5.25
CA VAL A 188 12.26 -3.03 6.45
C VAL A 188 11.55 -2.48 7.69
N ASP A 189 11.46 -1.16 7.86
CA ASP A 189 10.74 -0.51 8.97
C ASP A 189 9.27 -0.92 8.98
N THR A 190 8.58 -0.79 7.85
CA THR A 190 7.17 -1.19 7.73
C THR A 190 6.96 -2.65 8.10
N ARG A 191 7.87 -3.54 7.68
CA ARG A 191 7.78 -4.97 8.02
C ARG A 191 8.11 -5.23 9.49
N SER A 192 9.00 -4.44 10.12
CA SER A 192 9.35 -4.58 11.53
C SER A 192 8.14 -4.36 12.44
N ARG A 193 7.33 -3.35 12.12
CA ARG A 193 6.08 -3.05 12.85
C ARG A 193 5.05 -4.19 12.75
N LEU A 194 5.08 -5.00 11.69
CA LEU A 194 4.14 -6.10 11.47
C LEU A 194 4.57 -7.44 12.09
N LEU A 195 5.82 -7.59 12.55
CA LEU A 195 6.31 -8.86 13.07
C LEU A 195 5.52 -9.39 14.27
N GLN A 196 5.04 -8.50 15.14
CA GLN A 196 4.25 -8.89 16.31
C GLN A 196 2.81 -9.24 15.91
N ALA A 197 2.22 -8.48 15.00
CA ALA A 197 0.86 -8.72 14.51
C ALA A 197 0.73 -10.06 13.75
N GLU A 198 1.81 -10.55 13.17
CA GLU A 198 1.81 -11.84 12.46
C GLU A 198 1.49 -13.03 13.42
N GLN A 199 1.75 -12.90 14.72
CA GLN A 199 1.53 -13.96 15.70
C GLN A 199 0.05 -14.24 15.99
N ILE A 200 -0.85 -13.29 15.68
CA ILE A 200 -2.30 -13.47 15.90
C ILE A 200 -2.99 -14.18 14.72
N ILE A 201 -2.28 -14.39 13.62
CA ILE A 201 -2.84 -15.03 12.42
C ILE A 201 -3.07 -16.51 12.73
N SER A 202 -4.31 -16.96 12.62
CA SER A 202 -4.71 -18.37 12.80
C SER A 202 -5.47 -18.87 11.56
N GLY A 203 -5.36 -20.17 11.28
CA GLY A 203 -6.03 -20.79 10.13
C GLY A 203 -5.34 -20.49 8.79
N ASP A 204 -6.14 -20.32 7.73
CA ASP A 204 -5.65 -20.01 6.38
C ASP A 204 -5.17 -18.55 6.30
N LYS A 205 -3.86 -18.35 6.27
CA LYS A 205 -3.24 -17.02 6.26
C LYS A 205 -3.72 -16.15 5.07
N TYR A 206 -3.94 -16.76 3.91
CA TYR A 206 -4.45 -16.06 2.74
C TYR A 206 -5.82 -15.43 3.00
N SER A 207 -6.78 -16.25 3.45
CA SER A 207 -8.15 -15.79 3.73
C SER A 207 -8.16 -14.75 4.85
N PHE A 208 -7.39 -14.98 5.92
CA PHE A 208 -7.27 -14.03 7.02
C PHE A 208 -6.78 -12.64 6.54
N ILE A 209 -5.70 -12.61 5.75
CA ILE A 209 -5.12 -11.34 5.25
C ILE A 209 -6.05 -10.67 4.25
N ARG A 210 -6.72 -11.43 3.37
CA ARG A 210 -7.75 -10.91 2.45
C ARG A 210 -8.85 -10.19 3.21
N ASP A 211 -9.45 -10.89 4.19
CA ASP A 211 -10.60 -10.38 4.91
C ASP A 211 -10.23 -9.17 5.78
N ALA A 212 -9.08 -9.23 6.45
CA ALA A 212 -8.55 -8.10 7.22
C ALA A 212 -8.26 -6.87 6.33
N TYR A 213 -7.70 -7.08 5.12
CA TYR A 213 -7.47 -6.01 4.16
C TYR A 213 -8.78 -5.37 3.70
N MET A 214 -9.76 -6.17 3.29
CA MET A 214 -11.04 -5.67 2.77
C MET A 214 -11.79 -4.87 3.84
N GLN A 215 -11.91 -5.41 5.07
CA GLN A 215 -12.55 -4.72 6.19
C GLN A 215 -11.84 -3.41 6.55
N ARG A 216 -10.51 -3.44 6.63
CA ARG A 216 -9.73 -2.24 6.92
C ARG A 216 -9.93 -1.16 5.86
N ARG A 217 -9.94 -1.53 4.58
CA ARG A 217 -10.12 -0.56 3.48
C ARG A 217 -11.52 0.04 3.47
N GLU A 218 -12.54 -0.75 3.73
CA GLU A 218 -13.90 -0.25 3.87
C GLU A 218 -14.02 0.75 5.03
N TYR A 219 -13.47 0.40 6.19
CA TYR A 219 -13.41 1.29 7.35
C TYR A 219 -12.65 2.60 7.06
N GLN A 220 -11.54 2.54 6.36
CA GLN A 220 -10.74 3.71 5.99
C GLN A 220 -11.45 4.64 5.01
N VAL A 221 -12.11 4.10 3.99
CA VAL A 221 -12.83 4.89 2.97
C VAL A 221 -14.07 5.57 3.56
N ASN A 222 -14.71 4.94 4.55
CA ASN A 222 -15.90 5.46 5.22
C ASN A 222 -15.57 6.33 6.45
N ASP A 223 -14.33 6.77 6.64
CA ASP A 223 -13.90 7.62 7.77
C ASP A 223 -14.30 7.08 9.14
N SER A 224 -14.16 5.78 9.34
CA SER A 224 -14.58 5.11 10.59
C SER A 224 -16.10 5.10 10.84
N ALA A 225 -16.93 5.60 9.93
CA ALA A 225 -18.37 5.46 9.97
C ALA A 225 -18.76 4.04 9.50
N VAL A 226 -18.52 3.04 10.33
CA VAL A 226 -19.14 1.74 10.13
C VAL A 226 -20.56 1.89 10.65
N ASP A 227 -21.53 1.91 9.76
CA ASP A 227 -22.94 1.65 10.11
C ASP A 227 -23.01 0.21 10.62
N VAL A 228 -22.88 0.07 11.94
CA VAL A 228 -23.17 -1.19 12.61
C VAL A 228 -24.69 -1.32 12.60
N ASN A 229 -25.21 -1.76 11.45
CA ASN A 229 -26.61 -2.16 11.34
C ASN A 229 -26.76 -3.43 12.17
N TYR A 230 -27.06 -3.27 13.44
CA TYR A 230 -27.63 -4.35 14.24
C TYR A 230 -29.04 -4.55 13.71
N ASP A 231 -29.20 -5.40 12.70
CA ASP A 231 -30.49 -6.00 12.39
C ASP A 231 -30.95 -6.74 13.65
N THR A 232 -31.72 -6.01 14.48
CA THR A 232 -32.43 -6.57 15.62
C THR A 232 -33.66 -7.30 15.09
N ASP A 233 -33.45 -8.39 14.37
CA ASP A 233 -34.47 -9.40 14.15
C ASP A 233 -34.45 -10.40 15.32
N PHE A 234 -35.23 -10.10 16.37
CA PHE A 234 -35.64 -11.01 17.39
C PHE A 234 -37.09 -11.44 17.14
#